data_2ee7a98c82255dafcb560c56cb514b85
#
_entry.id   2ee7a98c82255dafcb560c56cb514b85
#
_cell.length_a   1.000
_cell.length_b   1.000
_cell.length_c   1.000
_cell.angle_alpha   90.00
_cell.angle_beta   90.00
_cell.angle_gamma   90.00
#
_symmetry.space_group_name_H-M   'P 1'
#
loop_
_entity.id
_entity.type
_entity.pdbx_description
1 polymer ?
#
loop_
_entity_poly.entity_id
_entity_poly.type
_entity_poly.pdbx_seq_one_letter_code
_entity_poly.pdbx_strand_id
1 'polypeptide(L)'
;MIQINLIPDVKLDLIRIQKHRNLVISMAILAMMVTLAVVLIVAFYVFGVQTIRDNIANNNIKQEEKNLLQIEDLDKNVTIQNQLSAINKTHEDKLMTSRILGILSVISQKGTPNEVNILSFALSKAEGTVSLVAQTKARGFEAADIFKKNIEALQVRYKPYNDDGSVPSSKENEQQVTFASDVILSSPTTSQSENSGNGDLVSFNISFKYAKEVFSMKNHIDEIRGLGKGNVTDSYMRLPRDLFKDTNKAPNNSGSSGENGNEKKN
;
A
#
# COMPACT_ATOMS: atom_id res chain seq x y z
N MET A 1 -17.00 -56.81 85.95
CA MET A 1 -16.64 -57.90 84.99
C MET A 1 -15.57 -57.38 84.07
N ILE A 2 -14.37 -57.92 84.17
CA ILE A 2 -13.24 -57.59 83.32
C ILE A 2 -13.35 -58.49 82.09
N GLN A 3 -13.67 -57.95 80.94
CA GLN A 3 -13.64 -58.70 79.65
C GLN A 3 -12.20 -58.77 79.18
N ILE A 4 -11.60 -59.92 79.29
CA ILE A 4 -10.28 -60.17 78.74
C ILE A 4 -10.44 -60.50 77.30
N ASN A 5 -9.89 -59.63 76.47
CA ASN A 5 -9.88 -59.84 75.01
C ASN A 5 -8.85 -60.91 74.66
N LEU A 6 -9.29 -62.13 74.42
CA LEU A 6 -8.49 -63.35 74.17
C LEU A 6 -8.06 -63.45 72.67
N ILE A 7 -8.19 -62.41 71.91
CA ILE A 7 -7.77 -62.43 70.48
C ILE A 7 -6.25 -62.04 70.44
N PRO A 8 -5.38 -62.94 69.99
CA PRO A 8 -3.96 -62.58 69.80
C PRO A 8 -3.78 -61.41 68.90
N ASP A 9 -2.93 -60.44 69.22
CA ASP A 9 -2.63 -59.21 68.47
C ASP A 9 -2.38 -59.42 66.96
N VAL A 10 -1.75 -60.56 66.61
CA VAL A 10 -1.52 -60.98 65.22
C VAL A 10 -2.85 -61.16 64.41
N LYS A 11 -3.90 -61.72 65.11
CA LYS A 11 -5.23 -61.84 64.43
C LYS A 11 -5.91 -60.52 64.25
N LEU A 12 -5.73 -59.57 65.14
CA LEU A 12 -6.28 -58.22 64.98
C LEU A 12 -5.65 -57.46 63.81
N ASP A 13 -4.34 -57.60 63.64
CA ASP A 13 -3.61 -57.03 62.53
C ASP A 13 -3.97 -57.69 61.19
N LEU A 14 -4.15 -59.00 61.17
CA LEU A 14 -4.66 -59.69 59.98
C LEU A 14 -6.09 -59.18 59.56
N ILE A 15 -6.97 -58.98 60.51
CA ILE A 15 -8.32 -58.48 60.29
C ILE A 15 -8.25 -57.03 59.79
N ARG A 16 -7.36 -56.19 60.34
CA ARG A 16 -7.17 -54.81 59.85
C ARG A 16 -6.65 -54.78 58.41
N ILE A 17 -5.63 -55.59 58.11
CA ILE A 17 -5.05 -55.72 56.76
C ILE A 17 -6.14 -56.18 55.75
N GLN A 18 -6.95 -57.20 56.17
CA GLN A 18 -8.05 -57.64 55.28
C GLN A 18 -9.13 -56.55 55.04
N LYS A 19 -9.48 -55.78 56.08
CA LYS A 19 -10.39 -54.68 55.94
C LYS A 19 -9.83 -53.60 55.00
N HIS A 20 -8.54 -53.24 55.17
CA HIS A 20 -7.91 -52.26 54.28
C HIS A 20 -7.83 -52.78 52.85
N ARG A 21 -7.45 -54.05 52.66
CA ARG A 21 -7.42 -54.65 51.28
C ARG A 21 -8.79 -54.63 50.63
N ASN A 22 -9.83 -55.03 51.35
CA ASN A 22 -11.21 -55.04 50.85
C ASN A 22 -11.69 -53.64 50.53
N LEU A 23 -11.31 -52.63 51.35
CA LEU A 23 -11.65 -51.21 51.08
C LEU A 23 -10.96 -50.72 49.84
N VAL A 24 -9.68 -50.99 49.65
CA VAL A 24 -8.92 -50.64 48.47
C VAL A 24 -9.51 -51.29 47.23
N ILE A 25 -9.84 -52.58 47.28
CA ILE A 25 -10.46 -53.30 46.19
C ILE A 25 -11.83 -52.69 45.84
N SER A 26 -12.65 -52.40 46.84
CA SER A 26 -13.96 -51.76 46.62
C SER A 26 -13.85 -50.39 46.03
N MET A 27 -12.90 -49.56 46.48
CA MET A 27 -12.63 -48.25 45.90
C MET A 27 -12.12 -48.36 44.47
N ALA A 28 -11.26 -49.34 44.16
CA ALA A 28 -10.77 -49.56 42.80
C ALA A 28 -11.89 -49.98 41.83
N ILE A 29 -12.79 -50.87 42.29
CA ILE A 29 -13.97 -51.26 41.48
C ILE A 29 -14.90 -50.07 41.25
N LEU A 30 -15.15 -49.24 42.27
CA LEU A 30 -15.97 -48.05 42.15
C LEU A 30 -15.35 -47.06 41.19
N ALA A 31 -14.05 -46.81 41.27
CA ALA A 31 -13.33 -45.91 40.34
C ALA A 31 -13.43 -46.46 38.90
N MET A 32 -13.29 -47.76 38.70
CA MET A 32 -13.45 -48.37 37.37
C MET A 32 -14.86 -48.21 36.81
N MET A 33 -15.89 -48.36 37.65
CA MET A 33 -17.28 -48.14 37.22
C MET A 33 -17.55 -46.67 36.83
N VAL A 34 -17.00 -45.72 37.59
CA VAL A 34 -17.14 -44.28 37.27
C VAL A 34 -16.44 -43.96 35.96
N THR A 35 -15.22 -44.44 35.74
CA THR A 35 -14.50 -44.20 34.48
C THR A 35 -15.25 -44.80 33.29
N LEU A 36 -15.81 -45.99 33.41
CA LEU A 36 -16.60 -46.64 32.38
C LEU A 36 -17.87 -45.79 32.05
N ALA A 37 -18.56 -45.29 33.07
CA ALA A 37 -19.73 -44.45 32.90
C ALA A 37 -19.40 -43.16 32.15
N VAL A 38 -18.26 -42.50 32.48
CA VAL A 38 -17.81 -41.29 31.76
C VAL A 38 -17.54 -41.58 30.27
N VAL A 39 -16.85 -42.70 29.99
CA VAL A 39 -16.57 -43.09 28.59
C VAL A 39 -17.87 -43.32 27.82
N LEU A 40 -18.87 -43.99 28.41
CA LEU A 40 -20.15 -44.21 27.77
C LEU A 40 -20.91 -42.90 27.50
N ILE A 41 -20.86 -41.95 28.45
CA ILE A 41 -21.49 -40.62 28.25
C ILE A 41 -20.82 -39.89 27.09
N VAL A 42 -19.50 -39.88 27.03
CA VAL A 42 -18.76 -39.22 25.93
C VAL A 42 -19.05 -39.91 24.60
N ALA A 43 -19.06 -41.24 24.57
CA ALA A 43 -19.39 -41.98 23.37
C ALA A 43 -20.80 -41.64 22.88
N PHE A 44 -21.79 -41.62 23.78
CA PHE A 44 -23.15 -41.24 23.47
C PHE A 44 -23.25 -39.80 22.92
N TYR A 45 -22.51 -38.88 23.51
CA TYR A 45 -22.46 -37.50 23.04
C TYR A 45 -21.88 -37.41 21.63
N VAL A 46 -20.74 -38.04 21.38
CA VAL A 46 -20.06 -37.97 20.07
C VAL A 46 -20.90 -38.65 18.99
N PHE A 47 -21.36 -39.87 19.22
CA PHE A 47 -22.09 -40.66 18.19
C PHE A 47 -23.56 -40.30 18.07
N GLY A 48 -24.19 -39.86 19.18
CA GLY A 48 -25.60 -39.50 19.17
C GLY A 48 -25.85 -38.04 18.85
N VAL A 49 -25.36 -37.14 19.68
CA VAL A 49 -25.69 -35.71 19.60
C VAL A 49 -25.06 -35.04 18.37
N GLN A 50 -23.79 -35.36 18.07
CA GLN A 50 -23.14 -34.75 16.90
C GLN A 50 -23.81 -35.19 15.59
N THR A 51 -24.09 -36.48 15.44
CA THR A 51 -24.76 -37.00 14.23
C THR A 51 -26.16 -36.37 14.00
N ILE A 52 -26.90 -36.15 15.09
CA ILE A 52 -28.22 -35.49 15.01
C ILE A 52 -28.05 -34.04 14.55
N ARG A 53 -27.09 -33.30 15.13
CA ARG A 53 -26.84 -31.88 14.77
C ARG A 53 -26.41 -31.76 13.31
N ASP A 54 -25.51 -32.63 12.83
CA ASP A 54 -25.07 -32.63 11.46
C ASP A 54 -26.21 -32.95 10.47
N ASN A 55 -27.10 -33.89 10.82
CA ASN A 55 -28.28 -34.20 10.01
C ASN A 55 -29.27 -33.00 9.97
N ILE A 56 -29.50 -32.34 11.07
CA ILE A 56 -30.38 -31.17 11.12
C ILE A 56 -29.75 -30.02 10.29
N ALA A 57 -28.46 -29.77 10.47
CA ALA A 57 -27.75 -28.75 9.71
C ALA A 57 -27.79 -29.03 8.20
N ASN A 58 -27.52 -30.27 7.79
CA ASN A 58 -27.56 -30.69 6.38
C ASN A 58 -28.98 -30.58 5.80
N ASN A 59 -30.01 -30.93 6.57
CA ASN A 59 -31.39 -30.82 6.12
C ASN A 59 -31.81 -29.34 5.97
N ASN A 60 -31.40 -28.46 6.90
CA ASN A 60 -31.66 -27.05 6.78
C ASN A 60 -30.96 -26.46 5.54
N ILE A 61 -29.69 -26.82 5.31
CA ILE A 61 -28.91 -26.37 4.12
C ILE A 61 -29.65 -26.85 2.83
N LYS A 62 -30.07 -28.12 2.75
CA LYS A 62 -30.81 -28.63 1.59
C LYS A 62 -32.15 -27.94 1.39
N GLN A 63 -32.81 -27.55 2.47
CA GLN A 63 -34.09 -26.84 2.39
C GLN A 63 -33.88 -25.40 1.90
N GLU A 64 -32.86 -24.72 2.41
CA GLU A 64 -32.47 -23.37 1.93
C GLU A 64 -32.02 -23.43 0.46
N GLU A 65 -31.24 -24.44 0.06
CA GLU A 65 -30.84 -24.65 -1.31
C GLU A 65 -32.06 -24.80 -2.23
N LYS A 66 -33.07 -25.64 -1.82
CA LYS A 66 -34.32 -25.76 -2.56
C LYS A 66 -35.10 -24.45 -2.64
N ASN A 67 -35.15 -23.69 -1.54
CA ASN A 67 -35.80 -22.39 -1.51
C ASN A 67 -35.13 -21.42 -2.49
N LEU A 68 -33.79 -21.44 -2.53
CA LEU A 68 -33.01 -20.63 -3.47
C LEU A 68 -33.24 -21.02 -4.92
N LEU A 69 -33.28 -22.32 -5.21
CA LEU A 69 -33.55 -22.85 -6.55
C LEU A 69 -34.99 -22.59 -7.03
N GLN A 70 -35.94 -22.35 -6.12
CA GLN A 70 -37.32 -21.97 -6.44
C GLN A 70 -37.51 -20.52 -6.79
N ILE A 71 -36.47 -19.65 -6.50
CA ILE A 71 -36.51 -18.24 -6.89
C ILE A 71 -36.34 -18.17 -8.40
N GLU A 72 -37.38 -17.73 -9.09
CA GLU A 72 -37.38 -17.53 -10.53
C GLU A 72 -36.25 -16.55 -10.91
N ASP A 73 -35.47 -16.91 -11.93
CA ASP A 73 -34.36 -16.11 -12.44
C ASP A 73 -33.18 -15.86 -11.45
N LEU A 74 -33.02 -16.67 -10.39
CA LEU A 74 -31.90 -16.55 -9.46
C LEU A 74 -30.55 -16.54 -10.16
N ASP A 75 -30.34 -17.48 -11.11
CA ASP A 75 -29.10 -17.59 -11.88
C ASP A 75 -28.82 -16.34 -12.71
N LYS A 76 -29.88 -15.73 -13.27
CA LYS A 76 -29.74 -14.47 -14.00
C LYS A 76 -29.40 -13.32 -13.06
N ASN A 77 -30.07 -13.24 -11.91
CA ASN A 77 -29.80 -12.20 -10.91
C ASN A 77 -28.38 -12.29 -10.36
N VAL A 78 -27.90 -13.49 -10.04
CA VAL A 78 -26.51 -13.73 -9.60
C VAL A 78 -25.52 -13.37 -10.71
N THR A 79 -25.82 -13.74 -11.94
CA THR A 79 -24.99 -13.40 -13.11
C THR A 79 -24.92 -11.88 -13.31
N ILE A 80 -26.05 -11.18 -13.23
CA ILE A 80 -26.11 -9.72 -13.33
C ILE A 80 -25.33 -9.07 -12.19
N GLN A 81 -25.49 -9.54 -10.95
CA GLN A 81 -24.75 -9.03 -9.81
C GLN A 81 -23.25 -9.21 -9.96
N ASN A 82 -22.82 -10.39 -10.43
CA ASN A 82 -21.41 -10.67 -10.70
C ASN A 82 -20.86 -9.78 -11.82
N GLN A 83 -21.64 -9.56 -12.89
CA GLN A 83 -21.27 -8.65 -13.98
C GLN A 83 -21.16 -7.20 -13.50
N LEU A 84 -22.11 -6.71 -12.70
CA LEU A 84 -22.08 -5.38 -12.10
C LEU A 84 -20.85 -5.20 -11.18
N SER A 85 -20.57 -6.22 -10.35
CA SER A 85 -19.39 -6.24 -9.51
C SER A 85 -18.10 -6.22 -10.33
N ALA A 86 -18.03 -6.99 -11.42
CA ALA A 86 -16.88 -7.00 -12.32
C ALA A 86 -16.70 -5.67 -13.05
N ILE A 87 -17.79 -5.01 -13.46
CA ILE A 87 -17.77 -3.68 -14.07
C ILE A 87 -17.24 -2.65 -13.07
N ASN A 88 -17.77 -2.64 -11.85
CA ASN A 88 -17.29 -1.74 -10.80
C ASN A 88 -15.81 -1.94 -10.50
N LYS A 89 -15.36 -3.19 -10.35
CA LYS A 89 -13.95 -3.50 -10.14
C LYS A 89 -13.08 -3.04 -11.31
N THR A 90 -13.52 -3.27 -12.54
CA THR A 90 -12.80 -2.80 -13.74
C THR A 90 -12.74 -1.29 -13.80
N HIS A 91 -13.80 -0.61 -13.38
CA HIS A 91 -13.83 0.86 -13.32
C HIS A 91 -12.90 1.38 -12.22
N GLU A 92 -12.89 0.76 -11.06
CA GLU A 92 -11.98 1.12 -9.97
C GLU A 92 -10.49 0.92 -10.31
N ASP A 93 -10.19 -0.13 -11.07
CA ASP A 93 -8.83 -0.47 -11.52
C ASP A 93 -8.39 0.35 -12.74
N LYS A 94 -9.24 1.25 -13.26
CA LYS A 94 -8.91 2.06 -14.42
C LYS A 94 -7.88 3.12 -14.09
N LEU A 95 -6.83 3.19 -14.88
CA LEU A 95 -5.76 4.16 -14.73
C LEU A 95 -5.85 5.25 -15.78
N MET A 96 -5.69 6.49 -15.38
CA MET A 96 -5.58 7.65 -16.29
C MET A 96 -4.15 7.76 -16.84
N THR A 97 -3.82 6.93 -17.81
CA THR A 97 -2.47 6.88 -18.40
C THR A 97 -2.07 8.19 -19.07
N SER A 98 -3.02 9.00 -19.50
CA SER A 98 -2.75 10.33 -20.08
C SER A 98 -2.02 11.29 -19.13
N ARG A 99 -2.14 11.08 -17.81
CA ARG A 99 -1.42 11.89 -16.81
C ARG A 99 0.09 11.77 -16.94
N ILE A 100 0.59 10.65 -17.46
CA ILE A 100 2.03 10.45 -17.69
C ILE A 100 2.60 11.53 -18.62
N LEU A 101 1.86 11.91 -19.66
CA LEU A 101 2.31 12.93 -20.62
C LEU A 101 2.50 14.30 -19.96
N GLY A 102 1.57 14.68 -19.09
CA GLY A 102 1.71 15.91 -18.30
C GLY A 102 2.95 15.88 -17.38
N ILE A 103 3.15 14.78 -16.67
CA ILE A 103 4.29 14.61 -15.78
C ILE A 103 5.60 14.62 -16.57
N LEU A 104 5.68 13.85 -17.65
CA LEU A 104 6.87 13.79 -18.50
C LEU A 104 7.22 15.16 -19.11
N SER A 105 6.21 15.94 -19.52
CA SER A 105 6.41 17.29 -20.02
C SER A 105 7.07 18.21 -18.99
N VAL A 106 6.72 18.05 -17.72
CA VAL A 106 7.29 18.85 -16.62
C VAL A 106 8.71 18.38 -16.30
N ILE A 107 8.96 17.06 -16.25
CA ILE A 107 10.28 16.48 -15.95
C ILE A 107 11.29 16.77 -17.05
N SER A 108 10.87 16.85 -18.31
CA SER A 108 11.76 17.09 -19.47
C SER A 108 12.49 18.44 -19.44
N GLN A 109 12.10 19.36 -18.54
CA GLN A 109 12.73 20.66 -18.30
C GLN A 109 13.01 21.48 -19.60
N LYS A 110 12.02 21.54 -20.48
CA LYS A 110 12.14 22.28 -21.75
C LYS A 110 12.65 23.70 -21.54
N GLY A 111 13.60 24.12 -22.39
CA GLY A 111 14.17 25.47 -22.35
C GLY A 111 15.26 25.68 -21.29
N THR A 112 15.67 24.63 -20.57
CA THR A 112 16.80 24.68 -19.65
C THR A 112 18.03 23.97 -20.24
N PRO A 113 19.23 24.22 -19.71
CA PRO A 113 20.43 23.48 -20.13
C PRO A 113 20.33 21.95 -19.86
N ASN A 114 19.45 21.54 -18.97
CA ASN A 114 19.22 20.15 -18.60
C ASN A 114 18.03 19.52 -19.35
N GLU A 115 17.64 20.13 -20.46
CA GLU A 115 16.54 19.63 -21.28
C GLU A 115 16.83 18.22 -21.79
N VAL A 116 15.85 17.35 -21.57
CA VAL A 116 15.88 15.96 -22.03
C VAL A 116 14.68 15.72 -22.96
N ASN A 117 14.97 15.24 -24.15
CA ASN A 117 13.97 14.82 -25.13
C ASN A 117 13.58 13.39 -24.87
N ILE A 118 12.31 13.15 -24.60
CA ILE A 118 11.74 11.82 -24.46
C ILE A 118 11.35 11.32 -25.84
N LEU A 119 12.00 10.26 -26.30
CA LEU A 119 11.78 9.69 -27.63
C LEU A 119 10.63 8.69 -27.63
N SER A 120 10.56 7.86 -26.61
CA SER A 120 9.48 6.90 -26.44
C SER A 120 9.28 6.56 -24.97
N PHE A 121 8.07 6.10 -24.65
CA PHE A 121 7.77 5.54 -23.33
C PHE A 121 6.86 4.34 -23.46
N ALA A 122 7.01 3.42 -22.50
CA ALA A 122 6.13 2.28 -22.32
C ALA A 122 5.69 2.21 -20.86
N LEU A 123 4.41 1.93 -20.63
CA LEU A 123 3.81 1.77 -19.31
C LEU A 123 3.25 0.37 -19.17
N SER A 124 3.77 -0.39 -18.21
CA SER A 124 3.26 -1.72 -17.84
C SER A 124 2.34 -1.59 -16.63
N LYS A 125 1.04 -1.81 -16.83
CA LYS A 125 0.06 -1.82 -15.73
C LYS A 125 0.26 -3.04 -14.83
N ALA A 126 0.64 -4.18 -15.39
CA ALA A 126 0.81 -5.43 -14.66
C ALA A 126 1.96 -5.35 -13.66
N GLU A 127 3.08 -4.76 -14.07
CA GLU A 127 4.29 -4.62 -13.26
C GLU A 127 4.33 -3.30 -12.46
N GLY A 128 3.49 -2.35 -12.82
CA GLY A 128 3.53 -1.00 -12.24
C GLY A 128 4.77 -0.22 -12.62
N THR A 129 5.33 -0.47 -13.82
CA THR A 129 6.58 0.12 -14.28
C THR A 129 6.38 1.05 -15.47
N VAL A 130 7.24 2.05 -15.55
CA VAL A 130 7.40 2.92 -16.72
C VAL A 130 8.83 2.77 -17.23
N SER A 131 8.97 2.60 -18.54
CA SER A 131 10.25 2.60 -19.23
C SER A 131 10.27 3.73 -20.23
N LEU A 132 11.34 4.53 -20.23
CA LEU A 132 11.53 5.69 -21.10
C LEU A 132 12.82 5.49 -21.90
N VAL A 133 12.77 5.88 -23.17
CA VAL A 133 13.96 6.13 -23.99
C VAL A 133 14.08 7.63 -24.17
N ALA A 134 15.21 8.18 -23.79
CA ALA A 134 15.38 9.63 -23.77
C ALA A 134 16.78 10.03 -24.26
N GLN A 135 16.91 11.27 -24.69
CA GLN A 135 18.14 11.85 -25.20
C GLN A 135 18.33 13.25 -24.62
N THR A 136 19.53 13.54 -24.15
CA THR A 136 19.88 14.88 -23.68
C THR A 136 20.04 15.84 -24.87
N LYS A 137 19.72 17.10 -24.66
CA LYS A 137 19.92 18.15 -25.65
C LYS A 137 21.27 18.85 -25.50
N ALA A 138 21.72 18.97 -24.28
CA ALA A 138 22.99 19.56 -23.90
C ALA A 138 23.47 18.87 -22.61
N ARG A 139 24.68 19.17 -22.15
CA ARG A 139 25.27 18.64 -20.90
C ARG A 139 25.37 17.11 -20.78
N GLY A 140 25.15 16.36 -21.83
CA GLY A 140 25.45 14.94 -21.90
C GLY A 140 24.99 14.13 -20.67
N PHE A 141 25.92 13.43 -20.03
CA PHE A 141 25.67 12.59 -18.86
C PHE A 141 25.13 13.33 -17.64
N GLU A 142 25.54 14.60 -17.45
CA GLU A 142 25.06 15.42 -16.35
C GLU A 142 23.54 15.63 -16.43
N ALA A 143 23.03 15.95 -17.63
CA ALA A 143 21.59 16.13 -17.82
C ALA A 143 20.82 14.81 -17.61
N ALA A 144 21.40 13.66 -17.99
CA ALA A 144 20.78 12.36 -17.74
C ALA A 144 20.70 12.03 -16.24
N ASP A 145 21.75 12.32 -15.46
CA ASP A 145 21.75 12.14 -14.01
C ASP A 145 20.77 13.08 -13.31
N ILE A 146 20.72 14.33 -13.75
CA ILE A 146 19.74 15.31 -13.25
C ILE A 146 18.32 14.86 -13.54
N PHE A 147 18.06 14.33 -14.72
CA PHE A 147 16.76 13.80 -15.10
C PHE A 147 16.34 12.63 -14.19
N LYS A 148 17.27 11.69 -13.91
CA LYS A 148 17.06 10.61 -12.95
C LYS A 148 16.71 11.15 -11.58
N LYS A 149 17.51 12.06 -11.03
CA LYS A 149 17.30 12.67 -9.71
C LYS A 149 15.97 13.44 -9.61
N ASN A 150 15.57 14.09 -10.69
CA ASN A 150 14.28 14.76 -10.74
C ASN A 150 13.12 13.76 -10.67
N ILE A 151 13.21 12.62 -11.33
CA ILE A 151 12.21 11.54 -11.23
C ILE A 151 12.14 11.00 -9.79
N GLU A 152 13.29 10.73 -9.16
CA GLU A 152 13.39 10.22 -7.78
C GLU A 152 12.83 11.22 -6.75
N ALA A 153 13.05 12.50 -6.98
CA ALA A 153 12.62 13.56 -6.07
C ALA A 153 11.17 14.02 -6.29
N LEU A 154 10.54 13.58 -7.38
CA LEU A 154 9.22 14.04 -7.76
C LEU A 154 8.18 13.55 -6.74
N GLN A 155 7.43 14.48 -6.19
CA GLN A 155 6.33 14.23 -5.28
C GLN A 155 5.05 14.76 -5.90
N VAL A 156 4.01 13.97 -5.77
CA VAL A 156 2.68 14.30 -6.27
C VAL A 156 1.74 14.44 -5.09
N ARG A 157 1.07 15.59 -5.01
CA ARG A 157 0.02 15.85 -4.05
C ARG A 157 -1.31 15.60 -4.72
N TYR A 158 -2.15 14.82 -4.07
CA TYR A 158 -3.44 14.43 -4.60
C TYR A 158 -4.51 14.42 -3.53
N LYS A 159 -5.75 14.49 -3.95
CA LYS A 159 -6.94 14.34 -3.12
C LYS A 159 -7.85 13.30 -3.73
N PRO A 160 -8.37 12.35 -2.95
CA PRO A 160 -9.44 11.50 -3.45
C PRO A 160 -10.68 12.35 -3.77
N TYR A 161 -11.36 12.03 -4.87
CA TYR A 161 -12.66 12.62 -5.16
C TYR A 161 -13.69 12.25 -4.10
N ASN A 162 -14.63 13.12 -3.85
CA ASN A 162 -15.81 12.81 -3.04
C ASN A 162 -16.68 11.76 -3.74
N ASP A 163 -17.62 11.16 -3.02
CA ASP A 163 -18.55 10.16 -3.57
C ASP A 163 -19.43 10.73 -4.71
N ASP A 164 -19.65 12.03 -4.75
CA ASP A 164 -20.34 12.75 -5.82
C ASP A 164 -19.45 13.09 -7.03
N GLY A 165 -18.18 12.71 -7.00
CA GLY A 165 -17.20 13.02 -8.04
C GLY A 165 -16.62 14.44 -7.98
N SER A 166 -16.97 15.24 -6.98
CA SER A 166 -16.41 16.58 -6.80
C SER A 166 -15.01 16.54 -6.19
N VAL A 167 -14.20 17.58 -6.45
CA VAL A 167 -12.89 17.75 -5.82
C VAL A 167 -13.10 18.33 -4.42
N PRO A 168 -12.53 17.72 -3.36
CA PRO A 168 -12.63 18.25 -2.01
C PRO A 168 -12.03 19.65 -1.92
N SER A 169 -12.77 20.58 -1.36
CA SER A 169 -12.31 21.98 -1.16
C SER A 169 -11.36 22.09 0.01
N SER A 170 -11.40 21.16 0.97
CA SER A 170 -10.57 21.19 2.18
C SER A 170 -9.19 20.62 1.91
N LYS A 171 -8.19 21.14 2.65
CA LYS A 171 -6.83 20.58 2.64
C LYS A 171 -6.69 19.33 3.53
N GLU A 172 -7.71 18.98 4.28
CA GLU A 172 -7.66 17.91 5.27
C GLU A 172 -7.43 16.52 4.67
N ASN A 173 -7.85 16.30 3.42
CA ASN A 173 -7.69 15.02 2.73
C ASN A 173 -6.52 15.02 1.73
N GLU A 174 -5.65 16.01 1.80
CA GLU A 174 -4.49 16.10 0.92
C GLU A 174 -3.45 15.06 1.29
N GLN A 175 -3.09 14.24 0.33
CA GLN A 175 -2.07 13.20 0.48
C GLN A 175 -0.91 13.50 -0.46
N GLN A 176 0.26 13.01 -0.09
CA GLN A 176 1.48 13.20 -0.86
C GLN A 176 2.16 11.83 -1.05
N VAL A 177 2.58 11.57 -2.27
CA VAL A 177 3.30 10.34 -2.62
C VAL A 177 4.49 10.66 -3.51
N THR A 178 5.58 9.91 -3.34
CA THR A 178 6.71 9.94 -4.27
C THR A 178 6.28 9.29 -5.58
N PHE A 179 6.47 10.00 -6.69
CA PHE A 179 6.03 9.57 -8.02
C PHE A 179 6.64 8.25 -8.44
N ALA A 180 7.96 8.10 -8.25
CA ALA A 180 8.73 6.97 -8.73
C ALA A 180 9.60 6.36 -7.64
N SER A 181 9.74 5.06 -7.68
CA SER A 181 10.69 4.28 -6.90
C SER A 181 11.51 3.37 -7.83
N ASP A 182 12.61 2.84 -7.31
CA ASP A 182 13.50 1.93 -8.06
C ASP A 182 13.93 2.50 -9.42
N VAL A 183 14.37 3.75 -9.45
CA VAL A 183 14.75 4.43 -10.69
C VAL A 183 16.11 3.94 -11.17
N ILE A 184 16.11 3.25 -12.29
CA ILE A 184 17.30 2.66 -12.91
C ILE A 184 17.58 3.37 -14.24
N LEU A 185 18.77 3.95 -14.36
CA LEU A 185 19.28 4.50 -15.59
C LEU A 185 20.22 3.46 -16.21
N SER A 186 19.98 3.09 -17.46
CA SER A 186 20.72 2.04 -18.16
C SER A 186 21.12 2.46 -19.56
N SER A 187 22.19 1.82 -20.05
CA SER A 187 22.67 1.93 -21.43
C SER A 187 22.91 3.36 -21.95
N PRO A 188 23.59 4.23 -21.21
CA PRO A 188 23.92 5.54 -21.73
C PRO A 188 24.93 5.42 -22.88
N THR A 189 24.53 5.92 -24.03
CA THR A 189 25.37 5.94 -25.24
C THR A 189 25.57 7.37 -25.73
N THR A 190 26.80 7.72 -26.07
CA THR A 190 27.10 9.04 -26.66
C THR A 190 26.95 8.98 -28.16
N SER A 191 26.30 9.98 -28.74
CA SER A 191 26.30 10.28 -30.15
C SER A 191 26.91 11.66 -30.38
N GLN A 192 27.96 11.74 -31.19
CA GLN A 192 28.48 13.03 -31.63
C GLN A 192 27.47 13.66 -32.58
N SER A 193 27.01 14.85 -32.26
CA SER A 193 26.24 15.66 -33.19
C SER A 193 27.18 16.52 -33.98
N GLU A 194 27.35 16.21 -35.27
CA GLU A 194 28.23 16.96 -36.18
C GLU A 194 27.82 18.45 -36.34
N ASN A 195 26.66 18.84 -35.88
CA ASN A 195 26.09 20.17 -36.07
C ASN A 195 25.79 20.98 -34.79
N SER A 196 26.14 20.49 -33.61
CA SER A 196 25.87 21.21 -32.39
C SER A 196 27.17 21.50 -31.63
N GLY A 197 27.64 22.73 -31.71
CA GLY A 197 28.71 23.24 -30.85
C GLY A 197 28.42 23.21 -29.33
N ASN A 198 27.51 22.37 -28.88
CA ASN A 198 26.95 22.36 -27.55
C ASN A 198 27.02 20.97 -26.85
N GLY A 199 28.14 20.27 -26.99
CA GLY A 199 28.38 19.07 -26.20
C GLY A 199 27.83 17.76 -26.78
N ASP A 200 28.28 16.66 -26.21
CA ASP A 200 27.85 15.30 -26.60
C ASP A 200 26.40 15.04 -26.25
N LEU A 201 25.65 14.51 -27.21
CA LEU A 201 24.30 14.03 -26.97
C LEU A 201 24.39 12.61 -26.33
N VAL A 202 23.67 12.42 -25.25
CA VAL A 202 23.58 11.12 -24.58
C VAL A 202 22.17 10.57 -24.71
N SER A 203 22.07 9.41 -25.33
CA SER A 203 20.84 8.62 -25.34
C SER A 203 20.89 7.59 -24.21
N PHE A 204 19.80 7.42 -23.49
CA PHE A 204 19.73 6.53 -22.34
C PHE A 204 18.33 5.95 -22.16
N ASN A 205 18.28 4.82 -21.47
CA ASN A 205 17.03 4.23 -21.03
C ASN A 205 16.87 4.44 -19.52
N ILE A 206 15.67 4.76 -19.10
CA ILE A 206 15.35 4.86 -17.68
C ILE A 206 14.07 4.09 -17.40
N SER A 207 14.10 3.29 -16.33
CA SER A 207 12.95 2.53 -15.87
C SER A 207 12.72 2.78 -14.40
N PHE A 208 11.45 2.82 -13.99
CA PHE A 208 11.06 3.03 -12.60
C PHE A 208 9.68 2.46 -12.33
N LYS A 209 9.40 2.18 -11.06
CA LYS A 209 8.05 1.85 -10.59
C LYS A 209 7.32 3.14 -10.25
N TYR A 210 6.08 3.25 -10.70
CA TYR A 210 5.24 4.43 -10.43
C TYR A 210 4.27 4.18 -9.28
N ALA A 211 3.92 5.23 -8.56
CA ALA A 211 2.87 5.20 -7.56
C ALA A 211 1.49 5.11 -8.23
N LYS A 212 0.73 4.04 -7.94
CA LYS A 212 -0.59 3.78 -8.55
C LYS A 212 -1.60 4.88 -8.27
N GLU A 213 -1.48 5.54 -7.12
CA GLU A 213 -2.32 6.64 -6.66
C GLU A 213 -2.32 7.81 -7.65
N VAL A 214 -1.18 8.05 -8.31
CA VAL A 214 -1.02 9.13 -9.29
C VAL A 214 -1.87 8.90 -10.54
N PHE A 215 -2.03 7.64 -10.93
CA PHE A 215 -2.81 7.28 -12.12
C PHE A 215 -4.24 6.86 -11.82
N SER A 216 -4.60 6.69 -10.56
CA SER A 216 -5.96 6.32 -10.16
C SER A 216 -6.98 7.37 -10.60
N MET A 217 -8.10 6.92 -11.18
CA MET A 217 -9.22 7.80 -11.51
C MET A 217 -9.90 8.40 -10.28
N LYS A 218 -9.75 7.75 -9.11
CA LYS A 218 -10.33 8.21 -7.86
C LYS A 218 -9.64 9.44 -7.28
N ASN A 219 -8.47 9.81 -7.80
CA ASN A 219 -7.64 10.87 -7.26
C ASN A 219 -7.56 12.06 -8.19
N HIS A 220 -7.72 13.25 -7.65
CA HIS A 220 -7.39 14.51 -8.30
C HIS A 220 -5.94 14.90 -7.95
N ILE A 221 -5.15 15.24 -8.96
CA ILE A 221 -3.79 15.73 -8.74
C ILE A 221 -3.83 17.25 -8.57
N ASP A 222 -3.43 17.70 -7.39
CA ASP A 222 -3.38 19.13 -7.06
C ASP A 222 -2.06 19.77 -7.51
N GLU A 223 -0.95 19.12 -7.22
CA GLU A 223 0.37 19.71 -7.43
C GLU A 223 1.45 18.65 -7.65
N ILE A 224 2.41 18.98 -8.49
CA ILE A 224 3.63 18.21 -8.70
C ILE A 224 4.79 19.03 -8.16
N ARG A 225 5.51 18.47 -7.19
CA ARG A 225 6.65 19.11 -6.50
C ARG A 225 7.93 18.30 -6.70
N GLY A 226 9.07 18.92 -6.40
CA GLY A 226 10.36 18.24 -6.40
C GLY A 226 11.19 18.44 -7.67
N LEU A 227 10.65 19.20 -8.62
CA LEU A 227 11.44 19.64 -9.77
C LEU A 227 12.35 20.77 -9.32
N GLY A 228 13.62 20.53 -9.34
CA GLY A 228 14.53 21.59 -8.95
C GLY A 228 15.90 21.10 -8.52
N LYS A 229 16.12 19.80 -8.53
CA LYS A 229 17.44 19.25 -8.27
C LYS A 229 18.25 19.27 -9.55
N GLY A 230 19.04 20.29 -9.73
CA GLY A 230 19.55 20.66 -11.02
C GLY A 230 21.00 20.50 -11.31
N ASN A 231 21.75 19.87 -10.47
CA ASN A 231 23.09 19.42 -10.87
C ASN A 231 23.49 18.15 -10.12
N VAL A 232 24.60 17.56 -10.56
CA VAL A 232 25.15 16.33 -9.97
C VAL A 232 25.45 16.50 -8.48
N THR A 233 25.87 17.71 -8.08
CA THR A 233 26.20 18.04 -6.70
C THR A 233 25.02 18.57 -5.90
N ASP A 234 23.86 18.75 -6.52
CA ASP A 234 22.70 19.43 -5.95
C ASP A 234 22.98 20.91 -5.51
N SER A 235 24.20 21.40 -5.72
CA SER A 235 24.59 22.72 -5.24
C SER A 235 24.01 23.85 -6.07
N TYR A 236 23.82 23.61 -7.37
CA TYR A 236 23.31 24.62 -8.28
C TYR A 236 21.82 24.92 -8.11
N MET A 237 21.05 23.92 -7.73
CA MET A 237 19.59 24.09 -7.58
C MET A 237 19.11 24.06 -6.13
N ARG A 238 20.04 23.89 -5.20
CA ARG A 238 19.79 24.22 -3.79
C ARG A 238 19.93 25.68 -3.49
N LEU A 239 20.46 26.46 -4.40
CA LEU A 239 20.25 27.91 -4.32
C LEU A 239 18.74 28.11 -4.45
N PRO A 240 18.05 28.47 -3.36
CA PRO A 240 16.61 28.61 -3.40
C PRO A 240 16.29 29.62 -4.48
N ARG A 241 15.35 29.33 -5.34
CA ARG A 241 14.81 30.32 -6.26
C ARG A 241 14.38 31.61 -5.51
N ASP A 242 14.12 31.48 -4.23
CA ASP A 242 13.80 32.56 -3.34
C ASP A 242 15.00 33.50 -3.02
N LEU A 243 16.23 33.02 -3.08
CA LEU A 243 17.42 33.91 -3.01
C LEU A 243 17.49 34.90 -4.18
N PHE A 244 16.99 34.50 -5.36
CA PHE A 244 16.92 35.40 -6.51
C PHE A 244 15.60 36.14 -6.60
N LYS A 245 14.54 35.64 -5.97
CA LYS A 245 13.29 36.40 -5.83
C LYS A 245 13.45 37.56 -4.86
N ASP A 246 14.20 37.41 -3.77
CA ASP A 246 14.42 38.44 -2.79
C ASP A 246 15.42 39.48 -3.29
N THR A 247 16.35 39.13 -4.19
CA THR A 247 17.24 40.09 -4.86
C THR A 247 16.56 40.85 -5.97
N ASN A 248 15.47 40.30 -6.58
CA ASN A 248 14.64 41.03 -7.54
C ASN A 248 13.55 41.90 -6.88
N LYS A 249 13.34 41.78 -5.60
CA LYS A 249 12.96 42.91 -4.78
C LYS A 249 14.20 43.74 -4.56
N ALA A 250 14.63 44.47 -5.60
CA ALA A 250 15.36 45.72 -5.36
C ALA A 250 14.66 46.38 -4.17
N PRO A 251 15.42 46.79 -3.13
CA PRO A 251 14.83 47.59 -2.10
C PRO A 251 14.10 48.67 -2.83
N ASN A 252 12.79 48.73 -2.67
CA ASN A 252 12.05 49.94 -2.97
C ASN A 252 12.73 51.01 -2.13
N ASN A 253 13.71 51.61 -2.74
CA ASN A 253 14.31 52.82 -2.30
C ASN A 253 13.28 53.94 -2.59
N SER A 254 12.15 53.83 -1.95
CA SER A 254 11.33 54.95 -1.57
C SER A 254 12.03 55.61 -0.36
N GLY A 255 13.34 55.82 -0.49
CA GLY A 255 14.07 56.77 0.23
C GLY A 255 13.72 58.13 -0.36
N SER A 256 12.78 58.73 0.25
CA SER A 256 12.66 60.16 0.39
C SER A 256 13.99 60.85 0.21
N SER A 257 14.24 61.41 -0.90
CA SER A 257 15.16 62.53 -1.07
C SER A 257 14.32 63.73 -1.45
N GLY A 258 13.64 64.21 -0.45
CA GLY A 258 13.41 65.63 -0.38
C GLY A 258 14.72 66.27 -0.02
N GLU A 259 15.36 66.90 -0.94
CA GLU A 259 16.20 68.03 -0.66
C GLU A 259 16.15 69.01 -1.82
N ASN A 260 15.30 70.00 -1.59
CA ASN A 260 15.29 71.26 -2.27
C ASN A 260 16.69 71.91 -2.14
N GLY A 261 17.36 72.04 -3.24
CA GLY A 261 18.48 72.92 -3.42
C GLY A 261 18.10 73.96 -4.47
N ASN A 262 17.34 74.90 -4.03
CA ASN A 262 17.13 76.17 -4.71
C ASN A 262 18.40 76.96 -4.66
N GLU A 263 19.14 77.14 -5.71
CA GLU A 263 20.10 78.21 -5.87
C GLU A 263 19.91 78.88 -7.21
N LYS A 264 19.17 80.02 -7.15
CA LYS A 264 19.29 81.16 -8.05
C LYS A 264 20.68 81.71 -7.96
N LYS A 265 21.33 81.92 -9.10
CA LYS A 265 22.07 83.17 -9.39
C LYS A 265 22.28 83.38 -10.86
N ASN A 266 21.78 84.48 -11.25
CA ASN A 266 22.20 85.45 -12.28
C ASN A 266 22.59 84.90 -13.67
#